data_d041ca3532dce552b59fcdd76b7d26fe
#
_entry.id   d041ca3532dce552b59fcdd76b7d26fe
#
_cell.length_a   1.000
_cell.length_b   1.000
_cell.length_c   1.000
_cell.angle_alpha   90.00
_cell.angle_beta   90.00
_cell.angle_gamma   90.00
#
_symmetry.space_group_name_H-M   'P 1'
#
loop_
_entity.id
_entity.type
_entity.pdbx_description
1 polymer ?
#
loop_
_entity_poly.entity_id
_entity_poly.type
_entity_poly.pdbx_seq_one_letter_code
_entity_poly.pdbx_strand_id
1 'polypeptide(L)'
;MYIGTFHSLCLRIIKEHLEFTRLKKNFRTLDAFDQSYTVFQNIYRFRAIKNFDTAVSNQGAWKQAGEICTLVNNLSEELIDPAVLMADADVRIAALGEILKVYQDILSENNLMDFSAIQTEAYWLLTNYPDVLAELRSKIRYIMIDEYQDTNYIQEQLVFLFGGEHKNICVVGDDDQGLYRFRGATIRNILEFPNKFDAGECKVIPLVINYRSNSDIVDFYNQWMVTTDGARFRFRWRKFRHDKTIEPHEKPALHSPAVVKLSSENDEDEWHEKILAFIQGLVSSGKLTDYNQIAFLFNSVKHQRVTKLARFLESNGINVYSPRSDMFFQRPEIRLIIGCLMLMFPKYVQGLENQEYQFLTPEHYRYYRGCIEDANKYLADPEAADFHNWIRRRGKLHFGLKEATDYGYSGLIYQMFEFSPFSDILSTEMNVGLVDLRPARNIAMFTQVINKFEYLHRISVLDPATYQGRRRVDQNTETPFNLYLKLLYDGGISEYEDDAEYAPSGCVSFLTIHQSKGMEFPIVVVDSLGNIPR
;
A
#
# COMPACT_ATOMS: atom_id res chain seq x y z
N MET A 1 12.00 5.53 -27.06
CA MET A 1 12.42 4.81 -25.85
C MET A 1 11.23 4.81 -24.89
N TYR A 2 10.92 3.68 -24.29
CA TYR A 2 9.89 3.57 -23.25
C TYR A 2 10.58 3.30 -21.90
N ILE A 3 10.22 4.05 -20.86
CA ILE A 3 10.69 3.85 -19.49
C ILE A 3 9.44 3.76 -18.60
N GLY A 4 9.33 2.72 -17.80
CA GLY A 4 8.19 2.53 -16.92
C GLY A 4 8.15 1.12 -16.31
N THR A 5 7.11 0.85 -15.53
CA THR A 5 6.88 -0.46 -14.93
C THR A 5 6.23 -1.43 -15.92
N PHE A 6 6.28 -2.75 -15.63
CA PHE A 6 5.54 -3.76 -16.40
C PHE A 6 4.06 -3.40 -16.55
N HIS A 7 3.43 -3.00 -15.45
CA HIS A 7 2.02 -2.63 -15.44
C HIS A 7 1.73 -1.43 -16.37
N SER A 8 2.57 -0.39 -16.34
CA SER A 8 2.38 0.79 -17.19
C SER A 8 2.56 0.45 -18.69
N LEU A 9 3.50 -0.43 -19.02
CA LEU A 9 3.68 -0.92 -20.38
C LEU A 9 2.48 -1.76 -20.84
N CYS A 10 2.05 -2.74 -20.02
CA CYS A 10 0.89 -3.58 -20.33
C CYS A 10 -0.38 -2.74 -20.49
N LEU A 11 -0.62 -1.79 -19.59
CA LEU A 11 -1.78 -0.89 -19.65
C LEU A 11 -1.77 -0.02 -20.92
N ARG A 12 -0.59 0.42 -21.35
CA ARG A 12 -0.43 1.16 -22.60
C ARG A 12 -0.77 0.27 -23.81
N ILE A 13 -0.22 -0.95 -23.88
CA ILE A 13 -0.51 -1.91 -24.95
C ILE A 13 -2.02 -2.17 -25.04
N ILE A 14 -2.68 -2.43 -23.92
CA ILE A 14 -4.13 -2.64 -23.85
C ILE A 14 -4.89 -1.42 -24.38
N LYS A 15 -4.50 -0.21 -23.99
CA LYS A 15 -5.17 1.03 -24.46
C LYS A 15 -4.97 1.31 -25.94
N GLU A 16 -3.79 1.00 -26.48
CA GLU A 16 -3.47 1.16 -27.92
C GLU A 16 -4.20 0.14 -28.78
N HIS A 17 -4.58 -1.03 -28.22
CA HIS A 17 -5.20 -2.16 -28.93
C HIS A 17 -6.49 -2.63 -28.28
N LEU A 18 -7.28 -1.68 -27.75
CA LEU A 18 -8.47 -1.96 -26.93
C LEU A 18 -9.53 -2.78 -27.69
N GLU A 19 -9.62 -2.62 -28.99
CA GLU A 19 -10.56 -3.32 -29.87
C GLU A 19 -10.34 -4.86 -29.91
N PHE A 20 -9.18 -5.33 -29.53
CA PHE A 20 -8.85 -6.75 -29.45
C PHE A 20 -9.03 -7.33 -28.03
N THR A 21 -9.50 -6.52 -27.09
CA THR A 21 -9.71 -6.92 -25.70
C THR A 21 -11.21 -7.02 -25.36
N ARG A 22 -11.53 -7.64 -24.22
CA ARG A 22 -12.89 -7.65 -23.67
C ARG A 22 -13.34 -6.31 -23.06
N LEU A 23 -12.43 -5.35 -22.96
CA LEU A 23 -12.62 -4.11 -22.20
C LEU A 23 -13.33 -3.05 -23.03
N LYS A 24 -14.14 -2.24 -22.34
CA LYS A 24 -14.73 -1.04 -22.93
C LYS A 24 -13.82 0.16 -22.67
N LYS A 25 -13.96 1.21 -23.49
CA LYS A 25 -13.10 2.42 -23.45
C LYS A 25 -12.99 3.07 -22.06
N ASN A 26 -14.02 2.91 -21.22
CA ASN A 26 -14.09 3.47 -19.87
C ASN A 26 -13.82 2.43 -18.78
N PHE A 27 -12.98 1.44 -19.04
CA PHE A 27 -12.60 0.47 -18.01
C PHE A 27 -11.86 1.15 -16.84
N ARG A 28 -11.91 0.52 -15.66
CA ARG A 28 -11.32 1.02 -14.42
C ARG A 28 -10.27 0.07 -13.89
N THR A 29 -9.21 0.64 -13.36
CA THR A 29 -8.22 -0.10 -12.61
C THR A 29 -8.55 -0.08 -11.11
N LEU A 30 -8.44 -1.24 -10.49
CA LEU A 30 -8.61 -1.44 -9.05
C LEU A 30 -7.24 -1.45 -8.38
N ASP A 31 -7.10 -0.71 -7.30
CA ASP A 31 -6.00 -0.93 -6.37
C ASP A 31 -6.30 -2.07 -5.39
N ALA A 32 -5.40 -2.35 -4.46
CA ALA A 32 -5.51 -3.46 -3.52
C ALA A 32 -6.76 -3.36 -2.61
N PHE A 33 -7.12 -2.15 -2.17
CA PHE A 33 -8.32 -1.95 -1.36
C PHE A 33 -9.58 -2.11 -2.21
N ASP A 34 -9.64 -1.51 -3.40
CA ASP A 34 -10.77 -1.62 -4.33
C ASP A 34 -11.01 -3.05 -4.74
N GLN A 35 -9.96 -3.82 -4.98
CA GLN A 35 -10.03 -5.24 -5.27
C GLN A 35 -10.71 -5.99 -4.11
N SER A 36 -10.19 -5.82 -2.90
CA SER A 36 -10.73 -6.45 -1.70
C SER A 36 -12.17 -6.03 -1.43
N TYR A 37 -12.48 -4.76 -1.63
CA TYR A 37 -13.81 -4.21 -1.45
C TYR A 37 -14.80 -4.74 -2.50
N THR A 38 -14.37 -4.86 -3.75
CA THR A 38 -15.18 -5.45 -4.84
C THR A 38 -15.50 -6.92 -4.55
N VAL A 39 -14.52 -7.69 -4.10
CA VAL A 39 -14.73 -9.09 -3.68
C VAL A 39 -15.66 -9.15 -2.48
N PHE A 40 -15.48 -8.29 -1.48
CA PHE A 40 -16.34 -8.22 -0.30
C PHE A 40 -17.80 -7.93 -0.66
N GLN A 41 -18.05 -6.96 -1.55
CA GLN A 41 -19.41 -6.65 -2.03
C GLN A 41 -20.06 -7.84 -2.74
N ASN A 42 -19.27 -8.71 -3.38
CA ASN A 42 -19.71 -9.88 -4.12
C ASN A 42 -19.48 -11.20 -3.36
N ILE A 43 -19.19 -11.17 -2.07
CA ILE A 43 -18.80 -12.35 -1.27
C ILE A 43 -19.82 -13.47 -1.33
N TYR A 44 -21.10 -13.14 -1.51
CA TYR A 44 -22.18 -14.12 -1.64
C TYR A 44 -22.01 -15.01 -2.86
N ARG A 45 -21.43 -14.53 -3.97
CA ARG A 45 -21.16 -15.32 -5.19
C ARG A 45 -20.10 -16.37 -4.91
N PHE A 46 -19.07 -16.03 -4.17
CA PHE A 46 -17.99 -16.95 -3.80
C PHE A 46 -18.49 -18.01 -2.80
N ARG A 47 -19.27 -17.60 -1.81
CA ARG A 47 -19.85 -18.54 -0.83
C ARG A 47 -20.86 -19.51 -1.42
N ALA A 48 -21.39 -19.25 -2.60
CA ALA A 48 -22.27 -20.16 -3.34
C ALA A 48 -21.47 -21.27 -4.07
N ILE A 49 -20.16 -21.17 -4.18
CA ILE A 49 -19.28 -22.17 -4.80
C ILE A 49 -19.30 -23.44 -3.94
N LYS A 50 -19.47 -24.59 -4.60
CA LYS A 50 -19.40 -25.89 -3.92
C LYS A 50 -18.00 -26.12 -3.34
N ASN A 51 -17.92 -26.56 -2.10
CA ASN A 51 -16.67 -26.79 -1.37
C ASN A 51 -15.81 -25.52 -1.14
N PHE A 52 -16.40 -24.33 -1.20
CA PHE A 52 -15.71 -23.05 -0.94
C PHE A 52 -14.88 -23.09 0.36
N ASP A 53 -15.46 -23.64 1.43
CA ASP A 53 -14.82 -23.72 2.76
C ASP A 53 -13.56 -24.62 2.80
N THR A 54 -13.29 -25.39 1.74
CA THR A 54 -12.06 -26.17 1.62
C THR A 54 -10.89 -25.32 1.12
N ALA A 55 -11.17 -24.26 0.37
CA ALA A 55 -10.19 -23.38 -0.27
C ALA A 55 -9.98 -22.07 0.49
N VAL A 56 -11.03 -21.55 1.15
CA VAL A 56 -11.03 -20.27 1.87
C VAL A 56 -11.40 -20.51 3.33
N SER A 57 -10.69 -19.88 4.25
CA SER A 57 -10.89 -20.05 5.68
C SER A 57 -12.27 -19.52 6.15
N ASN A 58 -12.86 -20.19 7.15
CA ASN A 58 -14.14 -19.75 7.72
C ASN A 58 -13.95 -18.57 8.67
N GLN A 59 -13.81 -17.38 8.09
CA GLN A 59 -13.61 -16.11 8.78
C GLN A 59 -14.68 -15.09 8.38
N GLY A 60 -14.63 -13.89 8.99
CA GLY A 60 -15.51 -12.79 8.58
C GLY A 60 -15.33 -12.40 7.10
N ALA A 61 -16.39 -11.94 6.46
CA ALA A 61 -16.45 -11.67 5.02
C ALA A 61 -15.30 -10.80 4.48
N TRP A 62 -14.85 -9.82 5.24
CA TRP A 62 -13.73 -8.95 4.85
C TRP A 62 -12.39 -9.72 4.79
N LYS A 63 -12.13 -10.58 5.78
CA LYS A 63 -10.93 -11.42 5.79
C LYS A 63 -10.96 -12.46 4.67
N GLN A 64 -12.12 -13.04 4.40
CA GLN A 64 -12.32 -13.94 3.25
C GLN A 64 -12.04 -13.20 1.94
N ALA A 65 -12.49 -11.95 1.79
CA ALA A 65 -12.22 -11.14 0.61
C ALA A 65 -10.72 -10.95 0.39
N GLY A 66 -9.95 -10.61 1.43
CA GLY A 66 -8.50 -10.50 1.34
C GLY A 66 -7.80 -11.82 0.98
N GLU A 67 -8.27 -12.95 1.54
CA GLU A 67 -7.76 -14.28 1.20
C GLU A 67 -8.05 -14.64 -0.26
N ILE A 68 -9.27 -14.39 -0.75
CA ILE A 68 -9.66 -14.59 -2.15
C ILE A 68 -8.78 -13.74 -3.07
N CYS A 69 -8.56 -12.44 -2.76
CA CYS A 69 -7.69 -11.58 -3.57
C CYS A 69 -6.28 -12.14 -3.68
N THR A 70 -5.71 -12.63 -2.58
CA THR A 70 -4.39 -13.27 -2.58
C THR A 70 -4.35 -14.50 -3.48
N LEU A 71 -5.38 -15.36 -3.38
CA LEU A 71 -5.48 -16.57 -4.20
C LEU A 71 -5.61 -16.26 -5.69
N VAL A 72 -6.52 -15.36 -6.08
CA VAL A 72 -6.76 -15.04 -7.49
C VAL A 72 -5.58 -14.30 -8.12
N ASN A 73 -4.87 -13.44 -7.37
CA ASN A 73 -3.66 -12.80 -7.85
C ASN A 73 -2.57 -13.82 -8.14
N ASN A 74 -2.29 -14.72 -7.19
CA ASN A 74 -1.27 -15.77 -7.37
C ASN A 74 -1.59 -16.66 -8.58
N LEU A 75 -2.84 -17.11 -8.71
CA LEU A 75 -3.26 -17.96 -9.84
C LEU A 75 -3.16 -17.22 -11.18
N SER A 76 -3.54 -15.96 -11.21
CA SER A 76 -3.46 -15.13 -12.43
C SER A 76 -2.02 -14.85 -12.84
N GLU A 77 -1.14 -14.54 -11.89
CA GLU A 77 0.28 -14.26 -12.13
C GLU A 77 1.08 -15.49 -12.56
N GLU A 78 0.60 -16.69 -12.21
CA GLU A 78 1.12 -17.98 -12.71
C GLU A 78 0.47 -18.42 -14.02
N LEU A 79 -0.38 -17.58 -14.64
CA LEU A 79 -1.12 -17.87 -15.89
C LEU A 79 -1.94 -19.17 -15.84
N ILE A 80 -2.52 -19.48 -14.68
CA ILE A 80 -3.32 -20.70 -14.53
C ILE A 80 -4.69 -20.52 -15.16
N ASP A 81 -5.05 -21.46 -16.04
CA ASP A 81 -6.41 -21.51 -16.63
C ASP A 81 -7.39 -22.06 -15.59
N PRO A 82 -8.46 -21.32 -15.22
CA PRO A 82 -9.46 -21.80 -14.27
C PRO A 82 -10.12 -23.10 -14.74
N ALA A 83 -10.26 -23.34 -16.05
CA ALA A 83 -10.87 -24.57 -16.58
C ALA A 83 -10.03 -25.82 -16.24
N VAL A 84 -8.70 -25.70 -16.21
CA VAL A 84 -7.81 -26.78 -15.81
C VAL A 84 -8.00 -27.13 -14.34
N LEU A 85 -8.08 -26.12 -13.47
CA LEU A 85 -8.31 -26.35 -12.04
C LEU A 85 -9.69 -26.94 -11.76
N MET A 86 -10.73 -26.46 -12.45
CA MET A 86 -12.11 -26.95 -12.28
C MET A 86 -12.28 -28.41 -12.68
N ALA A 87 -11.41 -28.92 -13.57
CA ALA A 87 -11.42 -30.33 -14.00
C ALA A 87 -10.63 -31.25 -13.06
N ASP A 88 -9.94 -30.73 -12.04
CA ASP A 88 -9.14 -31.52 -11.11
C ASP A 88 -10.01 -32.40 -10.20
N ALA A 89 -9.50 -33.59 -9.87
CA ALA A 89 -10.17 -34.54 -8.99
C ALA A 89 -10.18 -34.09 -7.50
N ASP A 90 -9.23 -33.25 -7.11
CA ASP A 90 -9.18 -32.64 -5.78
C ASP A 90 -10.21 -31.51 -5.70
N VAL A 91 -11.21 -31.70 -4.84
CA VAL A 91 -12.31 -30.75 -4.64
C VAL A 91 -11.83 -29.35 -4.21
N ARG A 92 -10.69 -29.25 -3.56
CA ARG A 92 -10.08 -27.99 -3.16
C ARG A 92 -9.50 -27.27 -4.38
N ILE A 93 -8.80 -28.00 -5.24
CA ILE A 93 -8.24 -27.45 -6.48
C ILE A 93 -9.37 -27.01 -7.41
N ALA A 94 -10.41 -27.83 -7.55
CA ALA A 94 -11.60 -27.49 -8.34
C ALA A 94 -12.28 -26.20 -7.80
N ALA A 95 -12.44 -26.08 -6.49
CA ALA A 95 -12.99 -24.87 -5.87
C ALA A 95 -12.14 -23.61 -6.12
N LEU A 96 -10.80 -23.73 -6.15
CA LEU A 96 -9.91 -22.62 -6.54
C LEU A 96 -10.15 -22.17 -7.99
N GLY A 97 -10.39 -23.10 -8.90
CA GLY A 97 -10.75 -22.82 -10.30
C GLY A 97 -12.07 -22.04 -10.39
N GLU A 98 -13.11 -22.48 -9.66
CA GLU A 98 -14.39 -21.78 -9.61
C GLU A 98 -14.26 -20.36 -9.00
N ILE A 99 -13.44 -20.20 -7.94
CA ILE A 99 -13.16 -18.89 -7.33
C ILE A 99 -12.53 -17.95 -8.34
N LEU A 100 -11.51 -18.41 -9.07
CA LEU A 100 -10.84 -17.61 -10.09
C LEU A 100 -11.81 -17.23 -11.22
N LYS A 101 -12.67 -18.16 -11.66
CA LYS A 101 -13.67 -17.90 -12.70
C LYS A 101 -14.70 -16.88 -12.26
N VAL A 102 -15.28 -17.02 -11.05
CA VAL A 102 -16.24 -16.05 -10.49
C VAL A 102 -15.61 -14.66 -10.38
N TYR A 103 -14.34 -14.58 -9.98
CA TYR A 103 -13.62 -13.31 -9.92
C TYR A 103 -13.45 -12.66 -11.29
N GLN A 104 -13.01 -13.42 -12.30
CA GLN A 104 -12.89 -12.95 -13.68
C GLN A 104 -14.24 -12.47 -14.25
N ASP A 105 -15.33 -13.16 -13.93
CA ASP A 105 -16.69 -12.75 -14.32
C ASP A 105 -17.06 -11.40 -13.69
N ILE A 106 -16.77 -11.20 -12.39
CA ILE A 106 -17.00 -9.91 -11.71
C ILE A 106 -16.24 -8.77 -12.37
N LEU A 107 -14.96 -8.98 -12.70
CA LEU A 107 -14.15 -7.98 -13.40
C LEU A 107 -14.75 -7.66 -14.78
N SER A 108 -15.14 -8.68 -15.53
CA SER A 108 -15.70 -8.53 -16.88
C SER A 108 -17.05 -7.82 -16.87
N GLU A 109 -17.99 -8.24 -16.01
CA GLU A 109 -19.33 -7.66 -15.89
C GLU A 109 -19.29 -6.16 -15.55
N ASN A 110 -18.31 -5.76 -14.73
CA ASN A 110 -18.18 -4.38 -14.24
C ASN A 110 -17.13 -3.56 -15.02
N ASN A 111 -16.53 -4.12 -16.07
CA ASN A 111 -15.47 -3.48 -16.87
C ASN A 111 -14.30 -2.99 -16.01
N LEU A 112 -13.80 -3.90 -15.14
CA LEU A 112 -12.75 -3.65 -14.18
C LEU A 112 -11.48 -4.42 -14.52
N MET A 113 -10.34 -3.90 -14.06
CA MET A 113 -9.04 -4.58 -14.08
C MET A 113 -8.33 -4.33 -12.74
N ASP A 114 -7.71 -5.35 -12.18
CA ASP A 114 -6.71 -5.21 -11.13
C ASP A 114 -5.29 -5.26 -11.71
N PHE A 115 -4.28 -5.18 -10.85
CA PHE A 115 -2.88 -5.20 -11.29
C PHE A 115 -2.50 -6.52 -11.98
N SER A 116 -2.96 -7.67 -11.48
CA SER A 116 -2.68 -8.96 -12.12
C SER A 116 -3.41 -9.09 -13.45
N ALA A 117 -4.67 -8.62 -13.53
CA ALA A 117 -5.46 -8.63 -14.75
C ALA A 117 -4.87 -7.76 -15.87
N ILE A 118 -4.19 -6.64 -15.54
CA ILE A 118 -3.48 -5.82 -16.53
C ILE A 118 -2.42 -6.65 -17.25
N GLN A 119 -1.65 -7.45 -16.53
CA GLN A 119 -0.59 -8.25 -17.11
C GLN A 119 -1.15 -9.45 -17.87
N THR A 120 -2.14 -10.15 -17.32
CA THR A 120 -2.77 -11.31 -17.96
C THR A 120 -3.50 -10.93 -19.24
N GLU A 121 -4.21 -9.80 -19.27
CA GLU A 121 -4.89 -9.29 -20.46
C GLU A 121 -3.89 -8.91 -21.56
N ALA A 122 -2.78 -8.23 -21.20
CA ALA A 122 -1.72 -7.91 -22.15
C ALA A 122 -1.05 -9.18 -22.69
N TYR A 123 -0.76 -10.15 -21.84
CA TYR A 123 -0.19 -11.43 -22.27
C TYR A 123 -1.14 -12.17 -23.20
N TRP A 124 -2.42 -12.24 -22.85
CA TRP A 124 -3.45 -12.86 -23.68
C TRP A 124 -3.58 -12.17 -25.06
N LEU A 125 -3.65 -10.83 -25.05
CA LEU A 125 -3.70 -10.03 -26.29
C LEU A 125 -2.52 -10.36 -27.20
N LEU A 126 -1.30 -10.35 -26.69
CA LEU A 126 -0.09 -10.57 -27.47
C LEU A 126 0.06 -12.01 -27.96
N THR A 127 -0.46 -12.98 -27.24
CA THR A 127 -0.40 -14.40 -27.66
C THR A 127 -1.48 -14.76 -28.66
N ASN A 128 -2.65 -14.10 -28.62
CA ASN A 128 -3.77 -14.38 -29.52
C ASN A 128 -3.79 -13.51 -30.78
N TYR A 129 -3.07 -12.38 -30.78
CA TYR A 129 -3.00 -11.47 -31.94
C TYR A 129 -1.54 -11.27 -32.40
N PRO A 130 -1.00 -12.20 -33.22
CA PRO A 130 0.39 -12.16 -33.68
C PRO A 130 0.79 -10.86 -34.38
N ASP A 131 -0.14 -10.21 -35.09
CA ASP A 131 0.12 -8.94 -35.77
C ASP A 131 0.44 -7.81 -34.77
N VAL A 132 -0.26 -7.75 -33.64
CA VAL A 132 0.02 -6.80 -32.56
C VAL A 132 1.39 -7.07 -31.96
N LEU A 133 1.72 -8.35 -31.72
CA LEU A 133 3.03 -8.74 -31.22
C LEU A 133 4.14 -8.37 -32.18
N ALA A 134 3.95 -8.61 -33.49
CA ALA A 134 4.91 -8.26 -34.53
C ALA A 134 5.14 -6.76 -34.63
N GLU A 135 4.08 -5.96 -34.53
CA GLU A 135 4.18 -4.49 -34.45
C GLU A 135 5.03 -4.04 -33.27
N LEU A 136 4.78 -4.57 -32.08
CA LEU A 136 5.56 -4.23 -30.88
C LEU A 136 7.02 -4.64 -31.00
N ARG A 137 7.31 -5.86 -31.50
CA ARG A 137 8.68 -6.34 -31.74
C ARG A 137 9.43 -5.49 -32.75
N SER A 138 8.74 -4.92 -33.75
CA SER A 138 9.37 -3.99 -34.68
C SER A 138 9.87 -2.69 -34.02
N LYS A 139 9.20 -2.27 -32.96
CA LYS A 139 9.52 -1.05 -32.20
C LYS A 139 10.51 -1.30 -31.05
N ILE A 140 10.43 -2.47 -30.39
CA ILE A 140 11.24 -2.84 -29.23
C ILE A 140 12.44 -3.67 -29.71
N ARG A 141 13.62 -3.05 -29.78
CA ARG A 141 14.86 -3.72 -30.21
C ARG A 141 15.75 -4.17 -29.04
N TYR A 142 15.64 -3.51 -27.91
CA TYR A 142 16.41 -3.77 -26.69
C TYR A 142 15.47 -3.72 -25.49
N ILE A 143 15.62 -4.65 -24.57
CA ILE A 143 14.88 -4.73 -23.34
C ILE A 143 15.88 -4.65 -22.19
N MET A 144 15.69 -3.70 -21.29
CA MET A 144 16.50 -3.58 -20.08
C MET A 144 15.56 -3.61 -18.88
N ILE A 145 15.85 -4.50 -17.92
CA ILE A 145 15.01 -4.68 -16.73
C ILE A 145 15.89 -4.59 -15.50
N ASP A 146 15.53 -3.68 -14.63
CA ASP A 146 16.12 -3.53 -13.32
C ASP A 146 15.34 -4.33 -12.27
N GLU A 147 15.97 -4.63 -11.13
CA GLU A 147 15.38 -5.39 -10.02
C GLU A 147 14.77 -6.75 -10.47
N TYR A 148 15.44 -7.44 -11.37
CA TYR A 148 14.89 -8.66 -12.01
C TYR A 148 14.55 -9.77 -11.03
N GLN A 149 15.16 -9.82 -9.83
CA GLN A 149 14.86 -10.76 -8.77
C GLN A 149 13.44 -10.60 -8.19
N ASP A 150 12.77 -9.46 -8.46
CA ASP A 150 11.40 -9.21 -8.01
C ASP A 150 10.33 -9.51 -9.06
N THR A 151 10.75 -10.04 -10.21
CA THR A 151 9.80 -10.42 -11.26
C THR A 151 9.05 -11.70 -10.89
N ASN A 152 7.76 -11.75 -11.25
CA ASN A 152 6.93 -12.96 -11.18
C ASN A 152 6.92 -13.71 -12.52
N TYR A 153 6.23 -14.87 -12.57
CA TYR A 153 6.22 -15.73 -13.75
C TYR A 153 5.68 -15.01 -14.99
N ILE A 154 4.54 -14.34 -14.92
CA ILE A 154 3.95 -13.66 -16.09
C ILE A 154 4.86 -12.54 -16.62
N GLN A 155 5.57 -11.82 -15.74
CA GLN A 155 6.52 -10.78 -16.16
C GLN A 155 7.69 -11.40 -16.92
N GLU A 156 8.23 -12.51 -16.45
CA GLU A 156 9.25 -13.26 -17.22
C GLU A 156 8.71 -13.68 -18.59
N GLN A 157 7.49 -14.25 -18.66
CA GLN A 157 6.87 -14.63 -19.92
C GLN A 157 6.73 -13.44 -20.89
N LEU A 158 6.29 -12.28 -20.38
CA LEU A 158 6.20 -11.05 -21.18
C LEU A 158 7.56 -10.59 -21.71
N VAL A 159 8.63 -10.67 -20.91
CA VAL A 159 9.99 -10.32 -21.32
C VAL A 159 10.43 -11.15 -22.52
N PHE A 160 10.28 -12.48 -22.43
CA PHE A 160 10.66 -13.37 -23.54
C PHE A 160 9.72 -13.24 -24.73
N LEU A 161 8.44 -12.94 -24.51
CA LEU A 161 7.50 -12.66 -25.58
C LEU A 161 7.91 -11.42 -26.36
N PHE A 162 8.31 -10.32 -25.70
CA PHE A 162 8.82 -9.12 -26.36
C PHE A 162 10.18 -9.34 -27.03
N GLY A 163 11.08 -10.08 -26.37
CA GLY A 163 12.44 -10.34 -26.86
C GLY A 163 12.48 -11.11 -28.18
N GLY A 164 11.48 -11.95 -28.44
CA GLY A 164 11.37 -12.72 -29.65
C GLY A 164 12.64 -13.53 -29.98
N GLU A 165 12.95 -13.67 -31.24
CA GLU A 165 14.14 -14.42 -31.73
C GLU A 165 15.46 -13.69 -31.44
N HIS A 166 15.44 -12.35 -31.40
CA HIS A 166 16.66 -11.55 -31.21
C HIS A 166 17.19 -11.58 -29.77
N LYS A 167 16.33 -11.86 -28.77
CA LYS A 167 16.67 -11.97 -27.36
C LYS A 167 17.64 -10.89 -26.84
N ASN A 168 17.53 -9.66 -27.37
CA ASN A 168 18.34 -8.53 -26.90
C ASN A 168 17.86 -8.04 -25.53
N ILE A 169 18.09 -8.87 -24.53
CA ILE A 169 17.59 -8.69 -23.16
C ILE A 169 18.77 -8.48 -22.23
N CYS A 170 18.73 -7.42 -21.46
CA CYS A 170 19.66 -7.14 -20.35
C CYS A 170 18.86 -7.06 -19.06
N VAL A 171 19.20 -7.88 -18.09
CA VAL A 171 18.60 -7.85 -16.76
C VAL A 171 19.64 -7.47 -15.72
N VAL A 172 19.23 -6.63 -14.76
CA VAL A 172 20.04 -6.24 -13.61
C VAL A 172 19.28 -6.64 -12.36
N GLY A 173 19.98 -7.17 -11.37
CA GLY A 173 19.35 -7.55 -10.13
C GLY A 173 20.34 -8.14 -9.12
N ASP A 174 19.84 -8.33 -7.91
CA ASP A 174 20.61 -8.88 -6.80
C ASP A 174 19.78 -9.98 -6.12
N ASP A 175 20.22 -11.21 -6.24
CA ASP A 175 19.56 -12.39 -5.65
C ASP A 175 19.50 -12.34 -4.12
N ASP A 176 20.34 -11.55 -3.46
CA ASP A 176 20.29 -11.32 -2.01
C ASP A 176 19.20 -10.31 -1.60
N GLN A 177 18.57 -9.62 -2.58
CA GLN A 177 17.54 -8.59 -2.35
C GLN A 177 16.11 -9.02 -2.74
N GLY A 178 15.88 -10.32 -2.96
CA GLY A 178 14.56 -10.86 -3.32
C GLY A 178 13.56 -10.82 -2.15
N LEU A 179 12.90 -9.69 -1.90
CA LEU A 179 11.99 -9.47 -0.76
C LEU A 179 10.51 -9.71 -1.09
N TYR A 180 10.12 -9.72 -2.37
CA TYR A 180 8.71 -9.71 -2.79
C TYR A 180 8.11 -11.10 -3.08
N ARG A 181 8.64 -12.17 -2.50
CA ARG A 181 8.10 -13.53 -2.65
C ARG A 181 6.59 -13.62 -2.33
N PHE A 182 6.12 -12.87 -1.35
CA PHE A 182 4.71 -12.85 -0.96
C PHE A 182 3.78 -12.17 -1.99
N ARG A 183 4.37 -11.46 -2.99
CA ARG A 183 3.70 -10.91 -4.16
C ARG A 183 3.92 -11.74 -5.43
N GLY A 184 4.24 -13.02 -5.31
CA GLY A 184 4.48 -13.90 -6.45
C GLY A 184 5.87 -13.76 -7.09
N ALA A 185 6.73 -12.84 -6.62
CA ALA A 185 8.11 -12.77 -7.12
C ALA A 185 8.86 -14.07 -6.89
N THR A 186 9.58 -14.53 -7.91
CA THR A 186 10.36 -15.75 -7.83
C THR A 186 11.83 -15.48 -8.10
N ILE A 187 12.66 -15.70 -7.08
CA ILE A 187 14.12 -15.57 -7.17
C ILE A 187 14.72 -16.52 -8.23
N ARG A 188 13.97 -17.55 -8.64
CA ARG A 188 14.40 -18.46 -9.71
C ARG A 188 14.61 -17.73 -11.04
N ASN A 189 13.82 -16.68 -11.32
CA ASN A 189 13.93 -15.94 -12.55
C ASN A 189 15.35 -15.40 -12.74
N ILE A 190 15.96 -14.79 -11.71
CA ILE A 190 17.35 -14.29 -11.82
C ILE A 190 18.38 -15.42 -11.74
N LEU A 191 18.18 -16.41 -10.86
CA LEU A 191 19.14 -17.50 -10.69
C LEU A 191 19.21 -18.42 -11.91
N GLU A 192 18.09 -18.64 -12.58
CA GLU A 192 17.98 -19.53 -13.74
C GLU A 192 17.96 -18.75 -15.07
N PHE A 193 18.11 -17.42 -15.06
CA PHE A 193 18.06 -16.59 -16.27
C PHE A 193 19.06 -17.06 -17.35
N PRO A 194 20.33 -17.37 -17.04
CA PRO A 194 21.27 -17.86 -18.04
C PRO A 194 20.84 -19.15 -18.71
N ASN A 195 20.06 -20.00 -18.01
CA ASN A 195 19.59 -21.29 -18.53
C ASN A 195 18.46 -21.16 -19.59
N LYS A 196 17.96 -19.94 -19.79
CA LYS A 196 16.94 -19.63 -20.81
C LYS A 196 17.55 -19.39 -22.20
N PHE A 197 18.87 -19.43 -22.31
CA PHE A 197 19.62 -19.14 -23.53
C PHE A 197 20.51 -20.33 -23.90
N ASP A 198 20.85 -20.42 -25.17
CA ASP A 198 21.80 -21.42 -25.63
C ASP A 198 23.21 -21.10 -25.15
N ALA A 199 24.07 -22.11 -25.11
CA ALA A 199 25.43 -21.98 -24.58
C ALA A 199 26.20 -20.86 -25.31
N GLY A 200 26.65 -19.86 -24.54
CA GLY A 200 27.40 -18.71 -25.05
C GLY A 200 26.55 -17.50 -25.47
N GLU A 201 25.23 -17.59 -25.48
CA GLU A 201 24.34 -16.46 -25.82
C GLU A 201 24.12 -15.52 -24.64
N CYS A 202 24.19 -16.00 -23.39
CA CYS A 202 24.03 -15.17 -22.21
C CYS A 202 25.38 -14.89 -21.54
N LYS A 203 25.68 -13.60 -21.33
CA LYS A 203 26.87 -13.17 -20.59
C LYS A 203 26.48 -12.67 -19.20
N VAL A 204 26.98 -13.32 -18.16
CA VAL A 204 26.83 -12.87 -16.77
C VAL A 204 28.00 -11.94 -16.41
N ILE A 205 27.67 -10.76 -15.88
CA ILE A 205 28.65 -9.73 -15.49
C ILE A 205 28.43 -9.43 -14.00
N PRO A 206 29.30 -9.91 -13.08
CA PRO A 206 29.16 -9.59 -11.66
C PRO A 206 29.58 -8.12 -11.38
N LEU A 207 28.72 -7.37 -10.67
CA LEU A 207 29.00 -6.05 -10.17
C LEU A 207 29.29 -6.14 -8.67
N VAL A 208 30.55 -6.30 -8.30
CA VAL A 208 30.97 -6.59 -6.92
C VAL A 208 31.38 -5.34 -6.13
N ILE A 209 31.63 -4.20 -6.78
CA ILE A 209 32.08 -2.99 -6.10
C ILE A 209 30.87 -2.18 -5.62
N ASN A 210 30.80 -1.95 -4.31
CA ASN A 210 29.75 -1.12 -3.70
C ASN A 210 30.24 0.33 -3.55
N TYR A 211 29.60 1.24 -4.28
CA TYR A 211 29.89 2.68 -4.25
C TYR A 211 29.06 3.46 -3.22
N ARG A 212 28.01 2.86 -2.68
CA ARG A 212 27.03 3.51 -1.80
C ARG A 212 27.47 3.54 -0.35
N SER A 213 27.80 2.38 0.20
CA SER A 213 27.96 2.16 1.62
C SER A 213 29.41 2.26 2.08
N ASN A 214 29.61 2.59 3.38
CA ASN A 214 30.91 2.52 4.01
C ASN A 214 31.41 1.09 4.12
N SER A 215 32.73 0.88 4.18
CA SER A 215 33.37 -0.42 4.28
C SER A 215 32.85 -1.26 5.45
N ASP A 216 32.66 -0.68 6.64
CA ASP A 216 32.15 -1.38 7.81
C ASP A 216 30.76 -2.00 7.56
N ILE A 217 29.91 -1.29 6.78
CA ILE A 217 28.57 -1.77 6.42
C ILE A 217 28.68 -2.92 5.43
N VAL A 218 29.53 -2.81 4.42
CA VAL A 218 29.77 -3.87 3.42
C VAL A 218 30.33 -5.11 4.10
N ASP A 219 31.31 -4.97 4.98
CA ASP A 219 31.91 -6.07 5.73
C ASP A 219 30.92 -6.74 6.68
N PHE A 220 30.08 -5.93 7.34
CA PHE A 220 28.99 -6.45 8.19
C PHE A 220 28.03 -7.34 7.39
N TYR A 221 27.56 -6.89 6.22
CA TYR A 221 26.66 -7.68 5.38
C TYR A 221 27.32 -8.92 4.79
N ASN A 222 28.56 -8.83 4.34
CA ASN A 222 29.30 -10.01 3.88
C ASN A 222 29.40 -11.08 4.98
N GLN A 223 29.73 -10.68 6.22
CA GLN A 223 29.74 -11.58 7.37
C GLN A 223 28.35 -12.12 7.71
N TRP A 224 27.31 -11.27 7.65
CA TRP A 224 25.94 -11.70 7.89
C TRP A 224 25.51 -12.80 6.92
N MET A 225 25.80 -12.64 5.63
CA MET A 225 25.43 -13.60 4.59
C MET A 225 26.14 -14.97 4.77
N VAL A 226 27.32 -14.98 5.34
CA VAL A 226 28.06 -16.24 5.66
C VAL A 226 27.54 -16.89 6.94
N THR A 227 27.19 -16.10 7.97
CA THR A 227 26.77 -16.61 9.29
C THR A 227 25.36 -17.18 9.30
N THR A 228 24.53 -16.87 8.31
CA THR A 228 23.16 -17.42 8.20
C THR A 228 23.12 -18.93 7.93
N ASP A 229 24.25 -19.58 7.61
CA ASP A 229 24.36 -21.02 7.49
C ASP A 229 24.42 -21.79 8.85
N GLY A 230 24.28 -21.08 9.97
CA GLY A 230 24.32 -21.67 11.30
C GLY A 230 23.13 -22.57 11.65
N ALA A 231 23.22 -23.32 12.75
CA ALA A 231 22.23 -24.30 13.20
C ALA A 231 20.81 -23.72 13.48
N ARG A 232 20.68 -22.40 13.58
CA ARG A 232 19.40 -21.70 13.81
C ARG A 232 18.58 -21.49 12.53
N PHE A 233 19.20 -21.53 11.36
CA PHE A 233 18.53 -21.34 10.07
C PHE A 233 18.40 -22.66 9.34
N ARG A 234 17.18 -23.12 9.06
CA ARG A 234 16.92 -24.34 8.28
C ARG A 234 17.25 -24.16 6.79
N PHE A 235 17.21 -22.93 6.30
CA PHE A 235 17.45 -22.60 4.92
C PHE A 235 18.89 -22.15 4.72
N ARG A 236 19.60 -22.81 3.81
CA ARG A 236 21.01 -22.56 3.50
C ARG A 236 21.09 -21.72 2.22
N TRP A 237 20.87 -20.43 2.34
CA TRP A 237 20.86 -19.50 1.21
C TRP A 237 22.15 -19.54 0.40
N ARG A 238 23.31 -19.65 1.03
CA ARG A 238 24.62 -19.77 0.39
C ARG A 238 24.71 -20.86 -0.68
N LYS A 239 23.88 -21.90 -0.62
CA LYS A 239 23.87 -22.97 -1.62
C LYS A 239 23.16 -22.60 -2.92
N PHE A 240 22.32 -21.58 -2.89
CA PHE A 240 21.43 -21.19 -3.99
C PHE A 240 21.80 -19.86 -4.60
N ARG A 241 22.39 -18.95 -3.82
CA ARG A 241 22.82 -17.62 -4.29
C ARG A 241 24.00 -17.72 -5.25
N HIS A 242 24.14 -16.72 -6.10
CA HIS A 242 25.36 -16.53 -6.88
C HIS A 242 26.57 -16.37 -5.95
N ASP A 243 27.69 -17.01 -6.28
CA ASP A 243 28.94 -16.86 -5.51
C ASP A 243 29.49 -15.44 -5.76
N LYS A 244 29.37 -14.60 -4.75
CA LYS A 244 29.83 -13.22 -4.79
C LYS A 244 30.26 -12.75 -3.41
N THR A 245 31.31 -11.92 -3.38
CA THR A 245 31.73 -11.10 -2.24
C THR A 245 31.69 -9.66 -2.67
N ILE A 246 30.99 -8.82 -1.95
CA ILE A 246 30.89 -7.39 -2.26
C ILE A 246 32.11 -6.70 -1.71
N GLU A 247 32.74 -5.88 -2.54
CA GLU A 247 33.93 -5.09 -2.20
C GLU A 247 33.53 -3.62 -2.00
N PRO A 248 33.98 -2.96 -0.92
CA PRO A 248 33.73 -1.55 -0.75
C PRO A 248 34.60 -0.74 -1.72
N HIS A 249 34.01 0.27 -2.36
CA HIS A 249 34.80 1.30 -3.03
C HIS A 249 35.58 2.08 -1.97
N GLU A 250 36.81 2.52 -2.29
CA GLU A 250 37.62 3.34 -1.40
C GLU A 250 36.87 4.60 -0.94
N LYS A 251 36.61 4.69 0.36
CA LYS A 251 36.00 5.86 1.00
C LYS A 251 36.93 6.31 2.14
N PRO A 252 36.90 7.63 2.48
CA PRO A 252 37.65 8.12 3.63
C PRO A 252 37.27 7.32 4.89
N ALA A 253 38.29 6.93 5.67
CA ALA A 253 38.05 6.26 6.94
C ALA A 253 37.19 7.13 7.87
N LEU A 254 36.20 6.53 8.50
CA LEU A 254 35.39 7.21 9.51
C LEU A 254 36.18 7.24 10.84
N HIS A 255 36.00 8.33 11.60
CA HIS A 255 36.59 8.43 12.96
C HIS A 255 35.82 7.57 14.00
N SER A 256 34.68 6.99 13.63
CA SER A 256 33.84 6.13 14.46
C SER A 256 33.25 4.99 13.61
N PRO A 257 32.94 3.83 14.19
CA PRO A 257 32.39 2.69 13.46
C PRO A 257 31.05 3.08 12.79
N ALA A 258 30.87 2.63 11.54
CA ALA A 258 29.64 2.85 10.77
C ALA A 258 28.50 1.92 11.19
N VAL A 259 28.79 0.80 11.86
CA VAL A 259 27.80 -0.15 12.37
C VAL A 259 27.84 -0.13 13.89
N VAL A 260 26.70 0.22 14.51
CA VAL A 260 26.56 0.35 15.97
C VAL A 260 25.35 -0.45 16.43
N LYS A 261 25.51 -1.17 17.54
CA LYS A 261 24.41 -1.87 18.21
C LYS A 261 23.93 -1.05 19.40
N LEU A 262 22.64 -0.69 19.40
CA LEU A 262 21.95 -0.13 20.56
C LEU A 262 21.09 -1.22 21.22
N SER A 263 21.18 -1.40 22.52
CA SER A 263 20.36 -2.33 23.29
C SER A 263 19.93 -1.70 24.60
N SER A 264 18.73 -2.05 25.07
CA SER A 264 18.27 -1.82 26.45
C SER A 264 18.36 -3.12 27.24
N GLU A 265 18.63 -3.01 28.54
CA GLU A 265 18.75 -4.17 29.42
C GLU A 265 17.41 -4.47 30.12
N ASN A 266 16.57 -3.47 30.37
CA ASN A 266 15.45 -3.59 31.28
C ASN A 266 14.07 -3.42 30.64
N ASP A 267 13.83 -2.41 29.79
CA ASP A 267 12.49 -2.13 29.26
C ASP A 267 12.49 -1.35 27.92
N GLU A 268 11.29 -1.14 27.43
CA GLU A 268 11.01 -0.43 26.19
C GLU A 268 11.29 1.10 26.34
N ASP A 269 11.08 1.66 27.53
CA ASP A 269 11.25 3.10 27.79
C ASP A 269 12.73 3.47 27.78
N GLU A 270 13.61 2.65 28.39
CA GLU A 270 15.07 2.85 28.30
C GLU A 270 15.57 2.82 26.85
N TRP A 271 14.96 1.97 26.02
CA TRP A 271 15.32 1.93 24.58
C TRP A 271 14.89 3.19 23.85
N HIS A 272 13.69 3.73 24.14
CA HIS A 272 13.21 4.98 23.57
C HIS A 272 14.14 6.15 23.93
N GLU A 273 14.56 6.25 25.19
CA GLU A 273 15.51 7.28 25.65
C GLU A 273 16.89 7.16 24.94
N LYS A 274 17.39 5.94 24.76
CA LYS A 274 18.65 5.72 24.01
C LYS A 274 18.54 6.15 22.55
N ILE A 275 17.41 5.88 21.89
CA ILE A 275 17.16 6.34 20.52
C ILE A 275 17.09 7.87 20.47
N LEU A 276 16.39 8.50 21.40
CA LEU A 276 16.32 9.97 21.47
C LEU A 276 17.71 10.57 21.66
N ALA A 277 18.48 10.07 22.62
CA ALA A 277 19.84 10.52 22.87
C ALA A 277 20.76 10.32 21.65
N PHE A 278 20.61 9.22 20.93
CA PHE A 278 21.35 8.95 19.69
C PHE A 278 21.03 10.00 18.63
N ILE A 279 19.74 10.29 18.36
CA ILE A 279 19.34 11.31 17.37
C ILE A 279 19.85 12.69 17.78
N GLN A 280 19.67 13.08 19.04
CA GLN A 280 20.14 14.36 19.56
C GLN A 280 21.68 14.50 19.49
N GLY A 281 22.40 13.41 19.72
CA GLY A 281 23.85 13.35 19.56
C GLY A 281 24.30 13.55 18.11
N LEU A 282 23.56 13.02 17.15
CA LEU A 282 23.83 13.23 15.72
C LEU A 282 23.57 14.68 15.30
N VAL A 283 22.49 15.28 15.78
CA VAL A 283 22.19 16.72 15.55
C VAL A 283 23.25 17.61 16.16
N SER A 284 23.58 17.40 17.44
CA SER A 284 24.56 18.24 18.18
C SER A 284 25.99 18.13 17.60
N SER A 285 26.33 16.99 17.04
CA SER A 285 27.63 16.79 16.38
C SER A 285 27.68 17.31 14.93
N GLY A 286 26.57 17.84 14.40
CA GLY A 286 26.46 18.31 13.00
C GLY A 286 26.47 17.19 11.96
N LYS A 287 26.37 15.93 12.39
CA LYS A 287 26.28 14.76 11.48
C LYS A 287 24.91 14.60 10.86
N LEU A 288 23.88 15.20 11.45
CA LEU A 288 22.51 15.23 10.98
C LEU A 288 22.10 16.67 10.74
N THR A 289 21.73 16.99 9.52
CA THR A 289 21.27 18.35 9.13
C THR A 289 19.76 18.42 8.98
N ASP A 290 19.11 17.27 8.71
CA ASP A 290 17.66 17.14 8.64
C ASP A 290 17.25 15.74 9.14
N TYR A 291 16.13 15.66 9.83
CA TYR A 291 15.60 14.39 10.35
C TYR A 291 15.23 13.41 9.25
N ASN A 292 14.91 13.86 8.01
CA ASN A 292 14.61 12.97 6.89
C ASN A 292 15.81 12.12 6.42
N GLN A 293 17.01 12.41 6.93
CA GLN A 293 18.23 11.60 6.71
C GLN A 293 18.24 10.30 7.53
N ILE A 294 17.29 10.13 8.47
CA ILE A 294 17.18 8.92 9.29
C ILE A 294 15.95 8.10 8.86
N ALA A 295 16.19 6.80 8.62
CA ALA A 295 15.12 5.83 8.45
C ALA A 295 15.17 4.75 9.53
N PHE A 296 14.00 4.47 10.11
CA PHE A 296 13.76 3.31 10.98
C PHE A 296 13.08 2.22 10.18
N LEU A 297 13.68 1.04 10.13
CA LEU A 297 13.18 -0.11 9.40
C LEU A 297 12.58 -1.14 10.34
N PHE A 298 11.33 -1.51 10.07
CA PHE A 298 10.55 -2.47 10.84
C PHE A 298 10.04 -3.61 9.96
N ASN A 299 9.72 -4.75 10.56
CA ASN A 299 8.94 -5.79 9.87
C ASN A 299 7.51 -5.34 9.61
N SER A 300 6.94 -4.56 10.53
CA SER A 300 5.60 -3.96 10.41
C SER A 300 5.55 -2.65 11.19
N VAL A 301 5.08 -1.60 10.56
CA VAL A 301 4.85 -0.29 11.22
C VAL A 301 3.54 -0.24 12.01
N LYS A 302 2.67 -1.24 11.88
CA LYS A 302 1.39 -1.33 12.61
C LYS A 302 1.52 -1.90 14.03
N HIS A 303 2.70 -2.34 14.41
CA HIS A 303 2.92 -2.93 15.73
C HIS A 303 2.87 -1.85 16.82
N GLN A 304 2.19 -2.13 17.94
CA GLN A 304 2.00 -1.19 19.04
C GLN A 304 3.33 -0.57 19.56
N ARG A 305 4.41 -1.34 19.55
CA ARG A 305 5.76 -0.87 19.92
C ARG A 305 6.24 0.25 18.99
N VAL A 306 5.99 0.15 17.69
CA VAL A 306 6.37 1.18 16.72
C VAL A 306 5.56 2.46 16.93
N THR A 307 4.25 2.32 17.18
CA THR A 307 3.38 3.46 17.49
C THR A 307 3.79 4.17 18.78
N LYS A 308 4.22 3.43 19.82
CA LYS A 308 4.73 4.01 21.06
C LYS A 308 6.01 4.82 20.83
N LEU A 309 6.99 4.24 20.09
CA LEU A 309 8.22 4.95 19.75
C LEU A 309 7.91 6.23 18.95
N ALA A 310 7.02 6.15 17.96
CA ALA A 310 6.62 7.32 17.17
C ALA A 310 6.05 8.43 18.06
N ARG A 311 5.10 8.11 18.94
CA ARG A 311 4.52 9.07 19.88
C ARG A 311 5.56 9.65 20.86
N PHE A 312 6.48 8.82 21.34
CA PHE A 312 7.57 9.27 22.20
C PHE A 312 8.47 10.29 21.49
N LEU A 313 8.88 10.01 20.26
CA LEU A 313 9.70 10.95 19.48
C LEU A 313 8.93 12.26 19.20
N GLU A 314 7.66 12.17 18.79
CA GLU A 314 6.81 13.35 18.55
C GLU A 314 6.62 14.19 19.81
N SER A 315 6.44 13.57 20.99
CA SER A 315 6.35 14.30 22.28
C SER A 315 7.65 15.01 22.67
N ASN A 316 8.79 14.59 22.08
CA ASN A 316 10.11 15.21 22.26
C ASN A 316 10.51 16.11 21.06
N GLY A 317 9.55 16.52 20.23
CA GLY A 317 9.75 17.46 19.14
C GLY A 317 10.39 16.89 17.88
N ILE A 318 10.49 15.55 17.76
CA ILE A 318 10.97 14.86 16.57
C ILE A 318 9.78 14.28 15.81
N ASN A 319 9.41 14.92 14.71
CA ASN A 319 8.28 14.49 13.90
C ASN A 319 8.55 13.14 13.21
N VAL A 320 7.53 12.29 13.13
CA VAL A 320 7.61 10.97 12.49
C VAL A 320 6.73 10.92 11.24
N TYR A 321 7.31 10.47 10.14
CA TYR A 321 6.61 10.14 8.90
C TYR A 321 6.46 8.64 8.76
N SER A 322 5.23 8.15 8.76
CA SER A 322 4.92 6.71 8.63
C SER A 322 3.66 6.53 7.79
N PRO A 323 3.76 6.49 6.45
CA PRO A 323 2.60 6.54 5.56
C PRO A 323 1.66 5.33 5.68
N ARG A 324 2.17 4.17 6.14
CA ARG A 324 1.36 2.93 6.30
C ARG A 324 1.06 2.58 7.76
N SER A 325 1.24 3.51 8.69
CA SER A 325 0.88 3.29 10.10
C SER A 325 -0.60 3.56 10.33
N ASP A 326 -1.15 2.97 11.40
CA ASP A 326 -2.52 3.27 11.89
C ASP A 326 -2.64 4.71 12.43
N MET A 327 -1.57 5.50 12.32
CA MET A 327 -1.52 6.88 12.81
C MET A 327 -2.34 7.85 11.94
N PHE A 328 -2.61 7.54 10.67
CA PHE A 328 -3.37 8.44 9.79
C PHE A 328 -4.72 8.85 10.41
N PHE A 329 -5.50 7.87 10.85
CA PHE A 329 -6.79 8.13 11.49
C PHE A 329 -6.68 8.77 12.89
N GLN A 330 -5.50 8.77 13.51
CA GLN A 330 -5.25 9.41 14.79
C GLN A 330 -4.79 10.87 14.63
N ARG A 331 -4.50 11.31 13.42
CA ARG A 331 -4.04 12.69 13.16
C ARG A 331 -5.15 13.70 13.48
N PRO A 332 -4.83 14.82 14.15
CA PRO A 332 -5.84 15.80 14.61
C PRO A 332 -6.71 16.34 13.47
N GLU A 333 -6.11 16.67 12.32
CA GLU A 333 -6.81 17.18 11.14
C GLU A 333 -7.80 16.16 10.58
N ILE A 334 -7.45 14.87 10.57
CA ILE A 334 -8.33 13.79 10.06
C ILE A 334 -9.47 13.52 11.03
N ARG A 335 -9.18 13.46 12.33
CA ARG A 335 -10.20 13.30 13.37
C ARG A 335 -11.19 14.46 13.34
N LEU A 336 -10.71 15.68 13.12
CA LEU A 336 -11.54 16.88 13.00
C LEU A 336 -12.45 16.81 11.76
N ILE A 337 -11.91 16.44 10.59
CA ILE A 337 -12.73 16.27 9.36
C ILE A 337 -13.82 15.23 9.59
N ILE A 338 -13.47 14.05 10.10
CA ILE A 338 -14.43 12.97 10.37
C ILE A 338 -15.51 13.41 11.36
N GLY A 339 -15.12 14.06 12.46
CA GLY A 339 -16.05 14.59 13.45
C GLY A 339 -17.00 15.63 12.88
N CYS A 340 -16.48 16.59 12.10
CA CYS A 340 -17.29 17.61 11.42
C CYS A 340 -18.26 16.99 10.41
N LEU A 341 -17.82 16.02 9.61
CA LEU A 341 -18.70 15.28 8.69
C LEU A 341 -19.83 14.57 9.45
N MET A 342 -19.53 13.91 10.56
CA MET A 342 -20.55 13.22 11.37
C MET A 342 -21.57 14.20 11.97
N LEU A 343 -21.13 15.36 12.44
CA LEU A 343 -22.01 16.41 12.98
C LEU A 343 -22.99 16.96 11.95
N MET A 344 -22.69 16.85 10.67
CA MET A 344 -23.63 17.19 9.59
C MET A 344 -24.75 16.14 9.41
N PHE A 345 -24.68 15.00 10.14
CA PHE A 345 -25.72 13.95 10.13
C PHE A 345 -26.22 13.67 11.56
N PRO A 346 -27.04 14.55 12.15
CA PRO A 346 -27.43 14.47 13.57
C PRO A 346 -28.11 13.17 13.96
N LYS A 347 -28.86 12.52 13.04
CA LYS A 347 -29.49 11.21 13.30
C LYS A 347 -28.45 10.10 13.45
N TYR A 348 -27.37 10.18 12.69
CA TYR A 348 -26.28 9.23 12.80
C TYR A 348 -25.56 9.39 14.14
N VAL A 349 -25.27 10.62 14.57
CA VAL A 349 -24.67 10.92 15.87
C VAL A 349 -25.55 10.37 17.00
N GLN A 350 -26.87 10.58 16.94
CA GLN A 350 -27.80 10.03 17.93
C GLN A 350 -27.76 8.49 17.97
N GLY A 351 -27.70 7.83 16.81
CA GLY A 351 -27.54 6.37 16.73
C GLY A 351 -26.20 5.88 17.29
N LEU A 352 -25.11 6.66 17.14
CA LEU A 352 -23.82 6.36 17.78
C LEU A 352 -23.91 6.45 19.32
N GLU A 353 -24.56 7.46 19.84
CA GLU A 353 -24.79 7.61 21.28
C GLU A 353 -25.57 6.43 21.87
N ASN A 354 -26.62 6.00 21.16
CA ASN A 354 -27.49 4.88 21.54
C ASN A 354 -26.88 3.49 21.21
N GLN A 355 -25.72 3.42 20.56
CA GLN A 355 -25.07 2.18 20.12
C GLN A 355 -25.95 1.31 19.20
N GLU A 356 -26.66 1.93 18.27
CA GLU A 356 -27.62 1.26 17.38
C GLU A 356 -26.97 0.48 16.22
N TYR A 357 -25.67 0.71 15.94
CA TYR A 357 -24.98 0.16 14.75
C TYR A 357 -24.25 -1.14 15.06
N GLN A 358 -24.85 -2.26 14.70
CA GLN A 358 -24.34 -3.61 14.99
C GLN A 358 -22.98 -3.93 14.34
N PHE A 359 -22.62 -3.23 13.26
CA PHE A 359 -21.36 -3.46 12.52
C PHE A 359 -20.15 -2.77 13.16
N LEU A 360 -20.38 -1.86 14.10
CA LEU A 360 -19.31 -1.15 14.79
C LEU A 360 -18.90 -1.91 16.07
N THR A 361 -17.61 -2.09 16.26
CA THR A 361 -17.04 -2.62 17.50
C THR A 361 -16.96 -1.53 18.58
N PRO A 362 -16.78 -1.87 19.86
CA PRO A 362 -16.55 -0.88 20.93
C PRO A 362 -15.39 0.08 20.63
N GLU A 363 -14.38 -0.36 19.89
CA GLU A 363 -13.24 0.46 19.46
C GLU A 363 -13.67 1.53 18.46
N HIS A 364 -14.46 1.16 17.44
CA HIS A 364 -14.99 2.11 16.45
C HIS A 364 -15.90 3.13 17.10
N TYR A 365 -16.77 2.72 18.02
CA TYR A 365 -17.61 3.65 18.81
C TYR A 365 -16.78 4.66 19.58
N ARG A 366 -15.71 4.20 20.23
CA ARG A 366 -14.77 5.06 20.98
C ARG A 366 -14.08 6.04 20.05
N TYR A 367 -13.61 5.56 18.91
CA TYR A 367 -12.94 6.39 17.92
C TYR A 367 -13.86 7.48 17.36
N TYR A 368 -15.05 7.13 16.89
CA TYR A 368 -16.00 8.10 16.34
C TYR A 368 -16.50 9.11 17.37
N ARG A 369 -16.77 8.69 18.59
CA ARG A 369 -17.09 9.61 19.67
C ARG A 369 -15.95 10.59 19.95
N GLY A 370 -14.71 10.11 19.99
CA GLY A 370 -13.54 10.96 20.13
C GLY A 370 -13.39 11.98 18.99
N CYS A 371 -13.68 11.60 17.74
CA CYS A 371 -13.70 12.53 16.61
C CYS A 371 -14.78 13.62 16.78
N ILE A 372 -15.98 13.23 17.23
CA ILE A 372 -17.07 14.17 17.50
C ILE A 372 -16.72 15.11 18.67
N GLU A 373 -16.09 14.61 19.73
CA GLU A 373 -15.63 15.40 20.87
C GLU A 373 -14.57 16.42 20.44
N ASP A 374 -13.59 16.02 19.62
CA ASP A 374 -12.56 16.90 19.08
C ASP A 374 -13.20 18.01 18.21
N ALA A 375 -14.16 17.65 17.36
CA ALA A 375 -14.88 18.62 16.54
C ALA A 375 -15.70 19.60 17.39
N ASN A 376 -16.45 19.11 18.39
CA ASN A 376 -17.24 19.96 19.26
C ASN A 376 -16.33 20.90 20.09
N LYS A 377 -15.18 20.42 20.56
CA LYS A 377 -14.20 21.25 21.28
C LYS A 377 -13.70 22.40 20.38
N TYR A 378 -13.35 22.10 19.14
CA TYR A 378 -12.90 23.10 18.18
C TYR A 378 -14.02 24.11 17.86
N LEU A 379 -15.22 23.63 17.57
CA LEU A 379 -16.39 24.45 17.21
C LEU A 379 -16.97 25.27 18.37
N ALA A 380 -16.54 25.02 19.60
CA ALA A 380 -16.88 25.83 20.77
C ALA A 380 -16.06 27.13 20.86
N ASP A 381 -14.98 27.24 20.09
CA ASP A 381 -14.18 28.46 20.02
C ASP A 381 -14.98 29.56 19.31
N PRO A 382 -15.05 30.79 19.87
CA PRO A 382 -15.70 31.92 19.23
C PRO A 382 -15.17 32.25 17.83
N GLU A 383 -13.90 32.00 17.55
CA GLU A 383 -13.28 32.20 16.24
C GLU A 383 -13.81 31.20 15.19
N ALA A 384 -14.30 30.06 15.62
CA ALA A 384 -14.92 29.05 14.74
C ALA A 384 -16.43 29.24 14.53
N ALA A 385 -17.04 30.35 14.97
CA ALA A 385 -18.49 30.55 14.96
C ALA A 385 -19.11 30.41 13.57
N ASP A 386 -18.48 30.92 12.52
CA ASP A 386 -19.00 30.83 11.15
C ASP A 386 -18.97 29.39 10.66
N PHE A 387 -17.91 28.65 10.93
CA PHE A 387 -17.78 27.23 10.62
C PHE A 387 -18.82 26.40 11.38
N HIS A 388 -18.99 26.65 12.68
CA HIS A 388 -20.02 26.02 13.50
C HIS A 388 -21.42 26.26 12.94
N ASN A 389 -21.75 27.51 12.57
CA ASN A 389 -23.03 27.85 11.99
C ASN A 389 -23.26 27.16 10.64
N TRP A 390 -22.22 27.03 9.82
CA TRP A 390 -22.30 26.31 8.55
C TRP A 390 -22.58 24.82 8.78
N ILE A 391 -21.87 24.13 9.69
CA ILE A 391 -22.11 22.71 10.06
C ILE A 391 -23.55 22.53 10.54
N ARG A 392 -24.03 23.42 11.43
CA ARG A 392 -25.41 23.36 11.94
C ARG A 392 -26.44 23.50 10.85
N ARG A 393 -26.22 24.38 9.87
CA ARG A 393 -27.11 24.54 8.71
C ARG A 393 -27.16 23.27 7.88
N ARG A 394 -26.01 22.64 7.61
CA ARG A 394 -25.94 21.36 6.91
C ARG A 394 -26.63 20.24 7.70
N GLY A 395 -26.41 20.17 9.01
CA GLY A 395 -27.08 19.21 9.87
C GLY A 395 -28.60 19.33 9.88
N LYS A 396 -29.15 20.54 9.88
CA LYS A 396 -30.60 20.78 9.75
C LYS A 396 -31.14 20.30 8.41
N LEU A 397 -30.40 20.54 7.32
CA LEU A 397 -30.79 20.11 5.97
C LEU A 397 -30.80 18.58 5.89
N HIS A 398 -29.75 17.90 6.34
CA HIS A 398 -29.61 16.46 6.26
C HIS A 398 -30.53 15.70 7.24
N PHE A 399 -30.97 16.34 8.33
CA PHE A 399 -31.85 15.70 9.31
C PHE A 399 -33.17 15.21 8.73
N GLY A 400 -33.71 15.92 7.76
CA GLY A 400 -35.00 15.62 7.14
C GLY A 400 -34.95 15.66 5.61
N LEU A 401 -33.86 15.20 5.01
CA LEU A 401 -33.66 15.24 3.56
C LEU A 401 -34.84 14.57 2.84
N LYS A 402 -35.55 15.34 2.01
CA LYS A 402 -36.72 14.91 1.21
C LYS A 402 -36.40 14.77 -0.26
N GLU A 403 -35.44 15.51 -0.74
CA GLU A 403 -34.97 15.54 -2.12
C GLU A 403 -33.45 15.36 -2.12
N ALA A 404 -32.87 14.89 -3.23
CA ALA A 404 -31.44 14.77 -3.38
C ALA A 404 -30.77 16.16 -3.30
N THR A 405 -29.56 16.20 -2.73
CA THR A 405 -28.74 17.42 -2.72
C THR A 405 -28.13 17.66 -4.09
N ASP A 406 -27.52 18.84 -4.29
CA ASP A 406 -26.70 19.18 -5.45
C ASP A 406 -25.19 18.92 -5.22
N TYR A 407 -24.82 18.21 -4.15
CA TYR A 407 -23.46 17.87 -3.75
C TYR A 407 -23.39 16.49 -3.12
N GLY A 408 -22.20 15.88 -3.19
CA GLY A 408 -21.80 14.70 -2.45
C GLY A 408 -20.91 15.03 -1.25
N TYR A 409 -20.18 14.03 -0.75
CA TYR A 409 -19.25 14.19 0.38
C TYR A 409 -18.03 15.02 0.02
N SER A 410 -17.47 14.83 -1.18
CA SER A 410 -16.36 15.62 -1.67
C SER A 410 -16.73 17.11 -1.72
N GLY A 411 -17.94 17.42 -2.16
CA GLY A 411 -18.46 18.79 -2.14
C GLY A 411 -18.53 19.38 -0.72
N LEU A 412 -18.96 18.61 0.28
CA LEU A 412 -18.96 19.03 1.68
C LEU A 412 -17.54 19.28 2.20
N ILE A 413 -16.59 18.41 1.85
CA ILE A 413 -15.18 18.52 2.28
C ILE A 413 -14.53 19.76 1.65
N TYR A 414 -14.71 19.99 0.36
CA TYR A 414 -14.17 21.20 -0.28
C TYR A 414 -14.75 22.49 0.30
N GLN A 415 -16.04 22.51 0.67
CA GLN A 415 -16.62 23.64 1.36
C GLN A 415 -16.09 23.81 2.80
N MET A 416 -15.74 22.71 3.50
CA MET A 416 -15.07 22.80 4.80
C MET A 416 -13.70 23.47 4.73
N PHE A 417 -13.02 23.33 3.60
CA PHE A 417 -11.67 23.91 3.41
C PHE A 417 -11.67 25.44 3.31
N GLU A 418 -12.83 26.06 3.16
CA GLU A 418 -12.97 27.52 3.23
C GLU A 418 -12.82 28.07 4.66
N PHE A 419 -12.89 27.20 5.67
CA PHE A 419 -12.84 27.56 7.09
C PHE A 419 -11.51 27.17 7.74
N SER A 420 -11.05 27.99 8.73
CA SER A 420 -10.00 27.59 9.64
C SER A 420 -10.46 26.35 10.45
N PRO A 421 -9.56 25.40 10.78
CA PRO A 421 -8.12 25.42 10.56
C PRO A 421 -7.70 24.87 9.17
N PHE A 422 -8.63 24.38 8.36
CA PHE A 422 -8.29 23.73 7.08
C PHE A 422 -7.74 24.72 6.06
N SER A 423 -8.37 25.92 5.95
CA SER A 423 -7.85 26.99 5.10
C SER A 423 -6.43 27.37 5.47
N ASP A 424 -6.13 27.43 6.76
CA ASP A 424 -4.81 27.80 7.26
C ASP A 424 -3.76 26.72 6.93
N ILE A 425 -4.11 25.45 7.11
CA ILE A 425 -3.25 24.32 6.76
C ILE A 425 -2.95 24.31 5.24
N LEU A 426 -3.95 24.61 4.42
CA LEU A 426 -3.81 24.54 2.97
C LEU A 426 -3.20 25.80 2.35
N SER A 427 -3.30 26.96 3.02
CA SER A 427 -2.75 28.24 2.57
C SER A 427 -1.33 28.51 3.05
N THR A 428 -0.73 27.57 3.79
CA THR A 428 0.63 27.75 4.31
C THR A 428 1.60 27.99 3.15
N GLU A 429 1.93 29.27 2.91
CA GLU A 429 2.96 29.65 1.95
C GLU A 429 4.29 29.06 2.40
N MET A 430 5.09 28.57 1.43
CA MET A 430 6.49 28.13 1.65
C MET A 430 7.37 29.34 2.04
N ASN A 431 7.05 29.98 3.13
CA ASN A 431 7.90 31.02 3.70
C ASN A 431 9.07 30.35 4.40
N VAL A 432 10.25 30.76 4.02
CA VAL A 432 11.59 30.47 4.52
C VAL A 432 11.59 29.88 5.94
N GLY A 433 11.51 28.53 6.04
CA GLY A 433 11.51 27.77 7.29
C GLY A 433 11.04 26.34 7.05
N LEU A 434 11.39 25.42 7.94
CA LEU A 434 10.91 24.05 7.94
C LEU A 434 9.40 24.03 8.18
N VAL A 435 8.60 23.98 7.12
CA VAL A 435 7.14 23.90 7.19
C VAL A 435 6.74 22.43 7.25
N ASP A 436 5.97 22.05 8.27
CA ASP A 436 5.38 20.70 8.37
C ASP A 436 4.21 20.56 7.37
N LEU A 437 4.47 19.94 6.23
CA LEU A 437 3.48 19.68 5.18
C LEU A 437 2.60 18.44 5.44
N ARG A 438 2.82 17.70 6.55
CA ARG A 438 2.05 16.48 6.84
C ARG A 438 0.55 16.71 6.95
N PRO A 439 0.05 17.75 7.68
CA PRO A 439 -1.39 18.00 7.76
C PRO A 439 -2.04 18.24 6.40
N ALA A 440 -1.41 19.03 5.53
CA ALA A 440 -1.91 19.30 4.17
C ALA A 440 -1.95 18.01 3.32
N ARG A 441 -0.91 17.18 3.40
CA ARG A 441 -0.88 15.87 2.72
C ARG A 441 -1.96 14.92 3.26
N ASN A 442 -2.16 14.86 4.57
CA ASN A 442 -3.21 14.04 5.17
C ASN A 442 -4.61 14.47 4.73
N ILE A 443 -4.87 15.77 4.66
CA ILE A 443 -6.13 16.33 4.13
C ILE A 443 -6.33 15.93 2.66
N ALA A 444 -5.32 16.07 1.82
CA ALA A 444 -5.37 15.67 0.42
C ALA A 444 -5.65 14.17 0.28
N MET A 445 -4.98 13.33 1.08
CA MET A 445 -5.19 11.89 1.11
C MET A 445 -6.62 11.53 1.54
N PHE A 446 -7.14 12.16 2.59
CA PHE A 446 -8.53 11.93 3.02
C PHE A 446 -9.54 12.31 1.93
N THR A 447 -9.28 13.42 1.23
CA THR A 447 -10.12 13.84 0.09
C THR A 447 -10.14 12.80 -1.02
N GLN A 448 -8.99 12.21 -1.34
CA GLN A 448 -8.92 11.14 -2.34
C GLN A 448 -9.68 9.87 -1.89
N VAL A 449 -9.58 9.51 -0.61
CA VAL A 449 -10.35 8.40 -0.02
C VAL A 449 -11.85 8.62 -0.20
N ILE A 450 -12.34 9.82 0.04
CA ILE A 450 -13.76 10.15 -0.13
C ILE A 450 -14.18 10.20 -1.60
N ASN A 451 -13.38 10.80 -2.47
CA ASN A 451 -13.63 10.78 -3.93
C ASN A 451 -13.73 9.34 -4.45
N LYS A 452 -12.88 8.46 -3.95
CA LYS A 452 -12.87 7.05 -4.28
C LYS A 452 -14.12 6.34 -3.78
N PHE A 453 -14.56 6.62 -2.55
CA PHE A 453 -15.82 6.13 -2.02
C PHE A 453 -17.01 6.52 -2.91
N GLU A 454 -17.13 7.81 -3.27
CA GLU A 454 -18.18 8.30 -4.15
C GLU A 454 -18.17 7.59 -5.50
N TYR A 455 -16.98 7.41 -6.05
CA TYR A 455 -16.81 6.73 -7.31
C TYR A 455 -17.21 5.25 -7.25
N LEU A 456 -16.79 4.49 -6.24
CA LEU A 456 -17.12 3.07 -6.06
C LEU A 456 -18.61 2.84 -5.88
N HIS A 457 -19.27 3.76 -5.18
CA HIS A 457 -20.71 3.70 -4.90
C HIS A 457 -21.57 4.46 -5.89
N ARG A 458 -20.96 5.11 -6.90
CA ARG A 458 -21.64 5.96 -7.89
C ARG A 458 -22.47 7.07 -7.22
N ILE A 459 -21.93 7.65 -6.16
CA ILE A 459 -22.55 8.74 -5.41
C ILE A 459 -22.08 10.06 -6.02
N SER A 460 -23.00 10.89 -6.46
CA SER A 460 -22.73 12.28 -6.88
C SER A 460 -23.48 13.28 -6.03
N VAL A 461 -24.51 12.82 -5.35
CA VAL A 461 -25.42 13.61 -4.50
C VAL A 461 -25.77 12.78 -3.25
N LEU A 462 -26.27 13.44 -2.21
CA LEU A 462 -26.83 12.77 -1.04
C LEU A 462 -28.32 12.55 -1.27
N ASP A 463 -28.76 11.32 -1.23
CA ASP A 463 -30.14 10.93 -1.47
C ASP A 463 -30.96 10.84 -0.17
N PRO A 464 -32.28 11.02 -0.23
CA PRO A 464 -33.15 10.74 0.90
C PRO A 464 -33.03 9.28 1.36
N ALA A 465 -33.12 9.06 2.67
CA ALA A 465 -33.08 7.70 3.23
C ALA A 465 -34.17 6.81 2.65
N THR A 466 -33.84 5.60 2.29
CA THR A 466 -34.76 4.58 1.77
C THR A 466 -35.22 3.59 2.84
N TYR A 467 -36.24 2.82 2.54
CA TYR A 467 -36.72 1.75 3.42
C TYR A 467 -36.45 0.39 2.79
N GLN A 468 -35.79 -0.50 3.52
CA GLN A 468 -35.67 -1.90 3.19
C GLN A 468 -36.57 -2.71 4.15
N GLY A 469 -37.76 -3.07 3.66
CA GLY A 469 -38.79 -3.65 4.52
C GLY A 469 -39.26 -2.64 5.60
N ARG A 470 -39.14 -3.04 6.88
CA ARG A 470 -39.49 -2.16 8.01
C ARG A 470 -38.33 -1.30 8.51
N ARG A 471 -37.10 -1.57 8.07
CA ARG A 471 -35.90 -0.84 8.49
C ARG A 471 -35.67 0.34 7.59
N ARG A 472 -35.51 1.52 8.18
CA ARG A 472 -34.99 2.69 7.50
C ARG A 472 -33.49 2.53 7.33
N VAL A 473 -33.00 2.59 6.09
CA VAL A 473 -31.57 2.55 5.76
C VAL A 473 -31.16 3.94 5.28
N ASP A 474 -30.23 4.55 5.98
CA ASP A 474 -29.65 5.82 5.58
C ASP A 474 -28.29 5.53 4.91
N GLN A 475 -28.33 5.37 3.59
CA GLN A 475 -27.14 5.09 2.79
C GLN A 475 -26.08 6.19 2.89
N ASN A 476 -26.49 7.43 3.20
CA ASN A 476 -25.57 8.55 3.39
C ASN A 476 -24.72 8.42 4.67
N THR A 477 -25.02 7.53 5.57
CA THR A 477 -24.28 7.43 6.83
C THR A 477 -23.78 6.01 7.10
N GLU A 478 -24.66 5.00 6.91
CA GLU A 478 -24.29 3.62 7.22
C GLU A 478 -23.19 3.10 6.26
N THR A 479 -23.27 3.41 4.98
CA THR A 479 -22.27 2.95 4.00
C THR A 479 -20.91 3.63 4.18
N PRO A 480 -20.80 4.97 4.26
CA PRO A 480 -19.50 5.61 4.43
C PRO A 480 -18.87 5.36 5.80
N PHE A 481 -19.63 5.46 6.89
CA PHE A 481 -19.06 5.42 8.23
C PHE A 481 -18.99 3.99 8.81
N ASN A 482 -20.10 3.21 8.71
CA ASN A 482 -20.15 1.88 9.32
C ASN A 482 -19.48 0.80 8.48
N LEU A 483 -19.23 1.07 7.19
CA LEU A 483 -18.62 0.13 6.28
C LEU A 483 -17.29 0.64 5.74
N TYR A 484 -17.29 1.67 4.89
CA TYR A 484 -16.12 2.07 4.13
C TYR A 484 -14.98 2.63 5.02
N LEU A 485 -15.25 3.68 5.78
CA LEU A 485 -14.25 4.27 6.69
C LEU A 485 -13.84 3.30 7.81
N LYS A 486 -14.79 2.48 8.29
CA LYS A 486 -14.47 1.41 9.24
C LYS A 486 -13.48 0.40 8.68
N LEU A 487 -13.69 -0.08 7.47
CA LEU A 487 -12.78 -1.04 6.83
C LEU A 487 -11.40 -0.44 6.57
N LEU A 488 -11.35 0.84 6.21
CA LEU A 488 -10.09 1.57 6.09
C LEU A 488 -9.38 1.76 7.43
N TYR A 489 -10.13 2.04 8.50
CA TYR A 489 -9.58 2.12 9.85
C TYR A 489 -8.99 0.77 10.29
N ASP A 490 -9.72 -0.33 10.08
CA ASP A 490 -9.28 -1.69 10.42
C ASP A 490 -8.09 -2.18 9.57
N GLY A 491 -8.05 -1.80 8.29
CA GLY A 491 -7.02 -2.23 7.33
C GLY A 491 -5.82 -1.30 7.24
N GLY A 492 -5.95 -0.07 7.76
CA GLY A 492 -5.04 1.04 7.47
C GLY A 492 -5.19 1.55 6.04
N ILE A 493 -4.75 2.77 5.79
CA ILE A 493 -4.63 3.29 4.42
C ILE A 493 -3.31 2.77 3.86
N SER A 494 -3.37 1.65 3.14
CA SER A 494 -2.19 1.04 2.52
C SER A 494 -1.84 1.62 1.14
N GLU A 495 -2.53 2.68 0.71
CA GLU A 495 -2.65 3.02 -0.71
C GLU A 495 -1.81 4.19 -1.19
N TYR A 496 -1.01 4.80 -0.35
CA TYR A 496 -0.16 5.86 -0.82
C TYR A 496 1.27 5.35 -1.03
N GLU A 497 1.46 4.72 -2.17
CA GLU A 497 2.73 4.72 -2.87
C GLU A 497 2.79 6.04 -3.67
N ASP A 498 3.09 7.15 -3.00
CA ASP A 498 3.53 8.35 -3.68
C ASP A 498 4.95 8.06 -4.18
N ASP A 499 5.22 8.28 -5.47
CA ASP A 499 6.57 8.14 -6.04
C ASP A 499 7.59 9.08 -5.37
N ALA A 500 7.14 10.02 -4.52
CA ALA A 500 7.94 10.86 -3.64
C ALA A 500 8.03 10.23 -2.22
N GLU A 501 8.64 9.06 -2.11
CA GLU A 501 8.64 8.23 -0.89
C GLU A 501 9.55 8.72 0.24
N TYR A 502 10.23 9.84 0.09
CA TYR A 502 11.06 10.40 1.15
C TYR A 502 10.21 11.13 2.18
N ALA A 503 10.59 10.99 3.45
CA ALA A 503 9.99 11.79 4.51
C ALA A 503 10.11 13.28 4.18
N PRO A 504 9.09 14.09 4.50
CA PRO A 504 9.22 15.53 4.46
C PRO A 504 10.40 16.00 5.32
N SER A 505 11.02 17.13 4.95
CA SER A 505 12.00 17.78 5.80
C SER A 505 11.47 17.95 7.23
N GLY A 506 12.31 17.73 8.22
CA GLY A 506 11.92 17.80 9.64
C GLY A 506 11.29 16.53 10.23
N CYS A 507 11.18 15.43 9.47
CA CYS A 507 10.59 14.19 9.95
C CYS A 507 11.56 13.01 9.80
N VAL A 508 11.62 12.10 10.78
CA VAL A 508 12.26 10.79 10.62
C VAL A 508 11.31 9.83 9.89
N SER A 509 11.86 8.95 9.03
CA SER A 509 11.07 7.94 8.33
C SER A 509 10.87 6.68 9.16
N PHE A 510 9.62 6.22 9.33
CA PHE A 510 9.29 4.90 9.84
C PHE A 510 8.73 4.05 8.69
N LEU A 511 9.51 3.07 8.25
CA LEU A 511 9.23 2.28 7.06
C LEU A 511 9.27 0.79 7.39
N THR A 512 8.55 -0.01 6.61
CA THR A 512 8.84 -1.44 6.59
C THR A 512 10.09 -1.71 5.73
N ILE A 513 10.76 -2.83 5.96
CA ILE A 513 11.89 -3.27 5.13
C ILE A 513 11.51 -3.31 3.64
N HIS A 514 10.26 -3.68 3.33
CA HIS A 514 9.76 -3.71 1.95
C HIS A 514 9.58 -2.30 1.34
N GLN A 515 9.16 -1.32 2.14
CA GLN A 515 9.00 0.07 1.68
C GLN A 515 10.33 0.77 1.44
N SER A 516 11.36 0.41 2.20
CA SER A 516 12.69 1.03 2.07
C SER A 516 13.49 0.51 0.87
N LYS A 517 12.99 -0.50 0.17
CA LYS A 517 13.68 -1.04 -1.01
C LYS A 517 13.75 0.02 -2.11
N GLY A 518 14.95 0.19 -2.69
CA GLY A 518 15.21 1.23 -3.69
C GLY A 518 15.55 2.60 -3.10
N MET A 519 15.35 2.82 -1.78
CA MET A 519 15.66 4.08 -1.11
C MET A 519 17.07 4.10 -0.53
N GLU A 520 17.59 5.31 -0.30
CA GLU A 520 18.88 5.54 0.34
C GLU A 520 18.74 6.51 1.50
N PHE A 521 19.33 6.16 2.64
CA PHE A 521 19.35 7.03 3.81
C PHE A 521 20.76 7.11 4.38
N PRO A 522 21.24 8.31 4.75
CA PRO A 522 22.51 8.47 5.43
C PRO A 522 22.62 7.65 6.72
N ILE A 523 21.51 7.49 7.43
CA ILE A 523 21.44 6.76 8.70
C ILE A 523 20.24 5.82 8.67
N VAL A 524 20.50 4.55 8.95
CA VAL A 524 19.47 3.50 8.99
C VAL A 524 19.47 2.83 10.35
N VAL A 525 18.32 2.82 11.01
CA VAL A 525 18.09 2.11 12.27
C VAL A 525 17.24 0.87 11.99
N VAL A 526 17.81 -0.30 12.12
CA VAL A 526 17.08 -1.58 11.92
C VAL A 526 16.59 -2.09 13.27
N ASP A 527 15.27 -2.14 13.45
CA ASP A 527 14.66 -2.66 14.68
C ASP A 527 14.48 -4.17 14.65
N SER A 528 14.46 -4.77 15.84
CA SER A 528 14.02 -6.16 16.07
C SER A 528 14.89 -7.25 15.46
N LEU A 529 16.19 -7.03 15.27
CA LEU A 529 17.15 -8.07 14.85
C LEU A 529 17.24 -9.26 15.82
N GLY A 530 16.71 -9.13 17.05
CA GLY A 530 16.66 -10.22 18.04
C GLY A 530 15.50 -11.21 17.85
N ASN A 531 14.48 -10.84 17.10
CA ASN A 531 13.31 -11.69 16.84
C ASN A 531 13.53 -12.45 15.53
N ILE A 532 14.10 -13.63 15.63
CA ILE A 532 14.21 -14.55 14.49
C ILE A 532 12.78 -14.99 14.12
N PRO A 533 12.34 -14.84 12.85
CA PRO A 533 11.06 -15.37 12.42
C PRO A 533 11.01 -16.88 12.72
N ARG A 534 9.94 -17.31 13.39
CA ARG A 534 9.70 -18.73 13.69
C ARG A 534 9.28 -19.49 12.45
#